data_89c670c6305fd542cab371aad369e8aa
#
_entry.id   89c670c6305fd542cab371aad369e8aa
#
_cell.length_a   1.000
_cell.length_b   1.000
_cell.length_c   1.000
_cell.angle_alpha   90.00
_cell.angle_beta   90.00
_cell.angle_gamma   90.00
#
_symmetry.space_group_name_H-M   'P 1'
#
loop_
_entity.id
_entity.type
_entity.pdbx_description
1 polymer ?
#
loop_
_entity_poly.entity_id
_entity_poly.type
_entity_poly.pdbx_seq_one_letter_code
_entity_poly.pdbx_strand_id
1 'polypeptide(L)'
;KTGSKKLDLKEVYCGLDCQMLLYLFSLTRDKSGRFTGAEPAGVLYLLADPAPKTTARQQAERGTEYELDGLVRDEQRVFDAMDAAETGRYLPFGYRDGKPSPNQKDKRADIAKLNRIQLHLDDLVTQMGSQLYSGRIEAEPLVAGAGRNPCVWCDYSFICCHETGIGERALEAPAKPFEP
;
A
#
# COMPACT_ATOMS: atom_id res chain seq x y z
N LYS A 1 -7.87 -5.26 8.23
CA LYS A 1 -6.84 -5.07 9.29
C LYS A 1 -7.31 -3.98 10.25
N THR A 2 -7.25 -4.26 11.53
CA THR A 2 -7.46 -3.26 12.58
C THR A 2 -6.20 -2.40 12.69
N GLY A 3 -6.34 -1.08 12.55
CA GLY A 3 -5.24 -0.12 12.67
C GLY A 3 -5.30 0.99 11.60
N SER A 4 -4.63 2.11 11.88
CA SER A 4 -4.56 3.30 11.01
C SER A 4 -3.50 3.18 9.92
N LYS A 5 -3.46 2.05 9.21
CA LYS A 5 -2.44 1.81 8.18
C LYS A 5 -2.74 2.59 6.91
N LYS A 6 -1.74 3.31 6.42
CA LYS A 6 -1.75 4.03 5.15
C LYS A 6 -0.78 3.37 4.18
N LEU A 7 -1.05 3.47 2.89
CA LEU A 7 -0.14 3.00 1.86
C LEU A 7 1.05 3.95 1.73
N ASP A 8 2.25 3.43 1.92
CA ASP A 8 3.50 4.14 1.67
C ASP A 8 4.31 3.44 0.58
N LEU A 9 4.46 4.09 -0.57
CA LEU A 9 5.19 3.53 -1.70
C LEU A 9 6.70 3.36 -1.44
N LYS A 10 7.26 4.08 -0.46
CA LYS A 10 8.65 3.86 -0.03
C LYS A 10 8.81 2.55 0.73
N GLU A 11 7.82 2.22 1.55
CA GLU A 11 7.78 0.92 2.22
C GLU A 11 7.61 -0.22 1.21
N VAL A 12 6.71 -0.04 0.24
CA VAL A 12 6.52 -1.00 -0.87
C VAL A 12 7.82 -1.19 -1.65
N TYR A 13 8.55 -0.11 -1.94
CA TYR A 13 9.85 -0.19 -2.63
C TYR A 13 10.87 -1.03 -1.86
N CYS A 14 10.84 -0.98 -0.54
CA CYS A 14 11.70 -1.80 0.33
C CYS A 14 11.15 -3.21 0.62
N GLY A 15 10.05 -3.61 0.01
CA GLY A 15 9.43 -4.92 0.20
C GLY A 15 8.50 -5.02 1.41
N LEU A 16 8.15 -3.89 2.05
CA LEU A 16 7.15 -3.83 3.11
C LEU A 16 5.76 -3.53 2.51
N ASP A 17 4.72 -3.95 3.20
CA ASP A 17 3.32 -3.62 2.87
C ASP A 17 2.85 -3.98 1.45
N CYS A 18 3.52 -4.94 0.82
CA CYS A 18 3.26 -5.34 -0.56
C CYS A 18 1.96 -6.16 -0.74
N GLN A 19 1.36 -6.68 0.35
CA GLN A 19 0.28 -7.67 0.32
C GLN A 19 -0.88 -7.28 -0.59
N MET A 20 -1.42 -6.06 -0.46
CA MET A 20 -2.59 -5.64 -1.24
C MET A 20 -2.27 -5.47 -2.72
N LEU A 21 -1.07 -4.99 -3.04
CA LEU A 21 -0.59 -4.86 -4.41
C LEU A 21 -0.32 -6.24 -5.04
N LEU A 22 0.27 -7.17 -4.29
CA LEU A 22 0.43 -8.56 -4.73
C LEU A 22 -0.93 -9.21 -5.04
N TYR A 23 -1.94 -8.99 -4.21
CA TYR A 23 -3.29 -9.48 -4.50
C TYR A 23 -3.86 -8.83 -5.77
N LEU A 24 -3.76 -7.51 -5.92
CA LEU A 24 -4.21 -6.81 -7.13
C LEU A 24 -3.60 -7.41 -8.39
N PHE A 25 -2.27 -7.55 -8.42
CA PHE A 25 -1.58 -8.07 -9.59
C PHE A 25 -1.77 -9.58 -9.81
N SER A 26 -2.00 -10.37 -8.75
CA SER A 26 -2.35 -11.77 -8.90
C SER A 26 -3.70 -11.97 -9.57
N LEU A 27 -4.69 -11.14 -9.22
CA LEU A 27 -6.01 -11.17 -9.85
C LEU A 27 -5.97 -10.80 -11.34
N THR A 28 -5.13 -9.85 -11.72
CA THR A 28 -5.00 -9.47 -13.14
C THR A 28 -4.29 -10.52 -14.00
N ARG A 29 -3.58 -11.46 -13.36
CA ARG A 29 -2.91 -12.60 -14.03
C ARG A 29 -3.79 -13.85 -14.16
N ASP A 30 -4.94 -13.84 -13.54
CA ASP A 30 -5.87 -15.00 -13.63
C ASP A 30 -6.44 -15.13 -15.04
N LYS A 31 -5.97 -16.16 -15.76
CA LYS A 31 -6.39 -16.45 -17.14
C LYS A 31 -7.56 -17.44 -17.21
N SER A 32 -7.91 -18.07 -16.10
CA SER A 32 -8.86 -19.20 -16.08
C SER A 32 -10.17 -18.88 -15.36
N GLY A 33 -10.29 -17.72 -14.73
CA GLY A 33 -11.32 -17.45 -13.78
C GLY A 33 -12.15 -16.19 -14.02
N ARG A 34 -12.79 -15.76 -12.96
CA ARG A 34 -13.71 -14.63 -12.91
C ARG A 34 -13.07 -13.30 -13.33
N PHE A 35 -11.75 -13.18 -13.16
CA PHE A 35 -10.99 -11.94 -13.38
C PHE A 35 -10.24 -11.92 -14.70
N THR A 36 -10.52 -12.87 -15.61
CA THR A 36 -9.89 -12.89 -16.93
C THR A 36 -10.13 -11.58 -17.68
N GLY A 37 -9.04 -10.92 -18.09
CA GLY A 37 -9.09 -9.65 -18.79
C GLY A 37 -9.33 -8.43 -17.90
N ALA A 38 -9.34 -8.61 -16.57
CA ALA A 38 -9.41 -7.48 -15.63
C ALA A 38 -8.12 -6.65 -15.68
N GLU A 39 -8.28 -5.33 -15.64
CA GLU A 39 -7.18 -4.39 -15.52
C GLU A 39 -7.08 -3.87 -14.07
N PRO A 40 -5.86 -3.59 -13.56
CA PRO A 40 -5.71 -3.08 -12.21
C PRO A 40 -6.30 -1.66 -12.12
N ALA A 41 -7.28 -1.48 -11.23
CA ALA A 41 -7.89 -0.18 -10.96
C ALA A 41 -7.28 0.51 -9.72
N GLY A 42 -6.80 -0.26 -8.75
CA GLY A 42 -6.18 0.29 -7.55
C GLY A 42 -6.37 -0.58 -6.32
N VAL A 43 -5.84 -0.10 -5.21
CA VAL A 43 -6.00 -0.68 -3.88
C VAL A 43 -6.49 0.37 -2.90
N LEU A 44 -7.41 0.00 -2.02
CA LEU A 44 -7.96 0.87 -1.00
C LEU A 44 -7.85 0.23 0.39
N TYR A 45 -7.50 1.07 1.34
CA TYR A 45 -7.55 0.78 2.77
C TYR A 45 -8.71 1.56 3.38
N LEU A 46 -9.64 0.85 3.98
CA LEU A 46 -10.67 1.43 4.82
C LEU A 46 -10.20 1.35 6.27
N LEU A 47 -10.09 2.49 6.94
CA LEU A 47 -9.71 2.52 8.35
C LEU A 47 -10.87 1.98 9.19
N ALA A 48 -10.65 0.85 9.85
CA ALA A 48 -11.67 0.15 10.63
C ALA A 48 -11.89 0.74 12.04
N ASP A 49 -10.96 1.58 12.49
CA ASP A 49 -11.01 2.23 13.81
C ASP A 49 -10.83 3.75 13.63
N PRO A 50 -11.88 4.45 13.19
CA PRO A 50 -11.84 5.89 13.13
C PRO A 50 -11.75 6.42 14.56
N ALA A 51 -10.66 7.12 14.90
CA ALA A 51 -10.59 7.84 16.16
C ALA A 51 -11.83 8.73 16.33
N PRO A 52 -12.46 8.74 17.49
CA PRO A 52 -13.66 9.54 17.73
C PRO A 52 -13.34 11.01 17.46
N LYS A 53 -13.94 11.58 16.41
CA LYS A 53 -13.80 13.01 16.10
C LYS A 53 -14.85 13.75 16.91
N THR A 54 -14.43 14.73 17.71
CA THR A 54 -15.34 15.70 18.33
C THR A 54 -15.94 16.54 17.20
N THR A 55 -17.23 16.34 16.93
CA THR A 55 -17.91 16.96 15.78
C THR A 55 -19.12 17.73 16.31
N ALA A 56 -19.40 18.89 15.73
CA ALA A 56 -20.62 19.61 16.03
C ALA A 56 -21.86 18.74 15.71
N ARG A 57 -22.92 18.83 16.54
CA ARG A 57 -24.12 17.98 16.44
C ARG A 57 -24.72 17.88 15.03
N GLN A 58 -24.66 18.97 14.27
CA GLN A 58 -25.16 19.02 12.88
C GLN A 58 -24.34 18.20 11.88
N GLN A 59 -23.07 17.93 12.20
CA GLN A 59 -22.19 17.08 11.37
C GLN A 59 -22.30 15.60 11.79
N ALA A 60 -22.64 15.31 13.04
CA ALA A 60 -22.86 13.95 13.52
C ALA A 60 -24.04 13.26 12.82
N GLU A 61 -25.04 14.02 12.35
CA GLU A 61 -26.19 13.50 11.58
C GLU A 61 -25.83 13.03 10.17
N ARG A 62 -24.64 13.39 9.63
CA ARG A 62 -24.18 12.97 8.31
C ARG A 62 -23.57 11.56 8.27
N GLY A 63 -23.57 10.86 9.38
CA GLY A 63 -23.01 9.51 9.49
C GLY A 63 -21.49 9.49 9.66
N THR A 64 -20.95 8.31 9.91
CA THR A 64 -19.52 8.08 10.07
C THR A 64 -18.82 8.25 8.72
N GLU A 65 -18.00 9.26 8.56
CA GLU A 65 -17.11 9.37 7.41
C GLU A 65 -15.95 8.41 7.61
N TYR A 66 -15.88 7.41 6.76
CA TYR A 66 -14.69 6.54 6.69
C TYR A 66 -13.56 7.26 5.97
N GLU A 67 -12.37 7.24 6.55
CA GLU A 67 -11.18 7.71 5.87
C GLU A 67 -10.66 6.59 4.96
N LEU A 68 -10.58 6.87 3.67
CA LEU A 68 -9.98 6.00 2.68
C LEU A 68 -8.53 6.40 2.43
N ASP A 69 -7.65 5.41 2.34
CA ASP A 69 -6.29 5.57 1.88
C ASP A 69 -5.99 4.55 0.78
N GLY A 70 -4.97 4.79 -0.04
CA GLY A 70 -4.61 3.85 -1.08
C GLY A 70 -4.07 4.49 -2.35
N LEU A 71 -4.03 3.70 -3.41
CA LEU A 71 -3.56 4.08 -4.73
C LEU A 71 -4.61 3.72 -5.76
N VAL A 72 -5.05 4.69 -6.56
CA VAL A 72 -6.08 4.51 -7.59
C VAL A 72 -5.49 4.89 -8.95
N ARG A 73 -5.87 4.13 -9.98
CA ARG A 73 -5.48 4.41 -11.36
C ARG A 73 -6.01 5.78 -11.80
N ASP A 74 -5.12 6.62 -12.31
CA ASP A 74 -5.42 8.01 -12.69
C ASP A 74 -6.16 8.06 -14.04
N GLU A 75 -7.40 7.57 -14.04
CA GLU A 75 -8.30 7.57 -15.20
C GLU A 75 -9.71 7.96 -14.77
N GLN A 76 -10.33 8.86 -15.53
CA GLN A 76 -11.67 9.34 -15.25
C GLN A 76 -12.69 8.19 -15.14
N ARG A 77 -12.65 7.21 -16.04
CA ARG A 77 -13.55 6.05 -16.02
C ARG A 77 -13.49 5.25 -14.70
N VAL A 78 -12.32 5.23 -14.03
CA VAL A 78 -12.15 4.56 -12.74
C VAL A 78 -12.79 5.40 -11.65
N PHE A 79 -12.61 6.71 -11.67
CA PHE A 79 -13.21 7.63 -10.71
C PHE A 79 -14.74 7.59 -10.78
N ASP A 80 -15.30 7.63 -12.00
CA ASP A 80 -16.74 7.56 -12.24
C ASP A 80 -17.34 6.23 -11.78
N ALA A 81 -16.61 5.13 -11.96
CA ALA A 81 -17.05 3.82 -11.51
C ALA A 81 -17.00 3.67 -9.98
N MET A 82 -16.09 4.38 -9.30
CA MET A 82 -15.95 4.35 -7.85
C MET A 82 -16.89 5.33 -7.15
N ASP A 83 -17.11 6.49 -7.73
CA ASP A 83 -17.90 7.58 -7.14
C ASP A 83 -18.73 8.31 -8.20
N ALA A 84 -19.77 7.64 -8.71
CA ALA A 84 -20.67 8.18 -9.75
C ALA A 84 -21.38 9.48 -9.36
N ALA A 85 -21.45 9.79 -8.06
CA ALA A 85 -22.05 11.03 -7.56
C ALA A 85 -21.06 12.20 -7.45
N GLU A 86 -19.81 11.99 -7.84
CA GLU A 86 -18.72 12.99 -7.81
C GLU A 86 -18.52 13.67 -6.45
N THR A 87 -18.80 12.94 -5.36
CA THR A 87 -18.73 13.47 -4.00
C THR A 87 -17.32 13.44 -3.41
N GLY A 88 -16.42 12.65 -4.01
CA GLY A 88 -15.10 12.32 -3.47
C GLY A 88 -15.15 11.35 -2.28
N ARG A 89 -16.32 10.84 -1.93
CA ARG A 89 -16.53 10.00 -0.73
C ARG A 89 -15.83 8.64 -0.83
N TYR A 90 -15.78 8.08 -2.03
CA TYR A 90 -15.25 6.74 -2.28
C TYR A 90 -13.85 6.75 -2.90
N LEU A 91 -13.20 7.92 -2.91
CA LEU A 91 -11.86 8.11 -3.43
C LEU A 91 -10.87 8.43 -2.28
N PRO A 92 -9.61 7.97 -2.32
CA PRO A 92 -8.61 8.26 -1.29
C PRO A 92 -8.02 9.68 -1.42
N PHE A 93 -8.59 10.52 -2.27
CA PHE A 93 -8.18 11.91 -2.51
C PHE A 93 -9.40 12.81 -2.69
N GLY A 94 -9.20 14.13 -2.49
CA GLY A 94 -10.25 15.11 -2.72
C GLY A 94 -10.65 15.16 -4.19
N TYR A 95 -11.96 15.24 -4.45
CA TYR A 95 -12.54 15.29 -5.79
C TYR A 95 -13.59 16.40 -5.82
N ARG A 96 -13.43 17.36 -6.72
CA ARG A 96 -14.36 18.49 -6.87
C ARG A 96 -14.49 18.88 -8.33
N ASP A 97 -15.71 19.21 -8.75
CA ASP A 97 -16.02 19.70 -10.10
C ASP A 97 -15.47 18.77 -11.21
N GLY A 98 -15.62 17.45 -11.01
CA GLY A 98 -15.13 16.45 -11.97
C GLY A 98 -13.59 16.32 -12.00
N LYS A 99 -12.87 16.89 -11.03
CA LYS A 99 -11.40 16.87 -11.02
C LYS A 99 -10.80 16.46 -9.68
N PRO A 100 -9.77 15.61 -9.72
CA PRO A 100 -9.04 15.23 -8.52
C PRO A 100 -8.17 16.38 -8.00
N SER A 101 -8.02 16.45 -6.68
CA SER A 101 -7.17 17.42 -6.01
C SER A 101 -5.71 17.33 -6.48
N PRO A 102 -5.06 18.44 -6.86
CA PRO A 102 -3.68 18.44 -7.32
C PRO A 102 -2.67 18.10 -6.21
N ASN A 103 -3.05 18.27 -4.95
CA ASN A 103 -2.15 18.07 -3.80
C ASN A 103 -2.01 16.59 -3.38
N GLN A 104 -2.78 15.68 -3.96
CA GLN A 104 -2.81 14.25 -3.61
C GLN A 104 -2.47 13.36 -4.81
N LYS A 105 -1.45 13.77 -5.58
CA LYS A 105 -0.94 13.00 -6.72
C LYS A 105 -0.32 11.67 -6.33
N ASP A 106 0.20 11.56 -5.12
CA ASP A 106 0.76 10.35 -4.54
C ASP A 106 -0.28 9.23 -4.38
N LYS A 107 -1.57 9.58 -4.28
CA LYS A 107 -2.70 8.65 -4.21
C LYS A 107 -3.19 8.17 -5.58
N ARG A 108 -2.56 8.61 -6.64
CA ARG A 108 -2.90 8.27 -8.02
C ARG A 108 -1.70 7.71 -8.76
N ALA A 109 -1.97 6.77 -9.66
CA ALA A 109 -0.95 6.17 -10.51
C ALA A 109 -1.47 5.99 -11.92
N ASP A 110 -0.72 6.45 -12.90
CA ASP A 110 -0.94 6.07 -14.28
C ASP A 110 -0.60 4.58 -14.50
N ILE A 111 -0.97 4.04 -15.65
CA ILE A 111 -0.71 2.62 -15.96
C ILE A 111 0.79 2.32 -15.99
N ALA A 112 1.63 3.27 -16.39
CA ALA A 112 3.07 3.09 -16.43
C ALA A 112 3.66 2.97 -15.02
N LYS A 113 3.19 3.76 -14.07
CA LYS A 113 3.57 3.65 -12.66
C LYS A 113 3.09 2.33 -12.04
N LEU A 114 1.85 1.91 -12.31
CA LEU A 114 1.35 0.60 -11.86
C LEU A 114 2.19 -0.56 -12.41
N ASN A 115 2.57 -0.50 -13.68
CA ASN A 115 3.44 -1.50 -14.28
C ASN A 115 4.84 -1.52 -13.65
N ARG A 116 5.43 -0.36 -13.33
CA ARG A 116 6.71 -0.29 -12.61
C ARG A 116 6.62 -0.90 -11.22
N ILE A 117 5.53 -0.63 -10.50
CA ILE A 117 5.28 -1.26 -9.18
C ILE A 117 5.19 -2.77 -9.34
N GLN A 118 4.42 -3.26 -10.32
CA GLN A 118 4.26 -4.68 -10.57
C GLN A 118 5.59 -5.37 -10.87
N LEU A 119 6.38 -4.84 -11.80
CA LEU A 119 7.69 -5.40 -12.16
C LEU A 119 8.63 -5.43 -10.95
N HIS A 120 8.66 -4.36 -10.16
CA HIS A 120 9.47 -4.30 -8.95
C HIS A 120 9.06 -5.36 -7.92
N LEU A 121 7.77 -5.58 -7.70
CA LEU A 121 7.28 -6.61 -6.80
C LEU A 121 7.60 -8.03 -7.31
N ASP A 122 7.53 -8.24 -8.62
CA ASP A 122 7.92 -9.51 -9.23
C ASP A 122 9.40 -9.82 -9.00
N ASP A 123 10.26 -8.82 -9.18
CA ASP A 123 11.68 -8.93 -8.93
C ASP A 123 11.97 -9.22 -7.45
N LEU A 124 11.32 -8.51 -6.54
CA LEU A 124 11.45 -8.75 -5.10
C LEU A 124 11.05 -10.19 -4.71
N VAL A 125 9.91 -10.67 -5.17
CA VAL A 125 9.44 -12.02 -4.87
C VAL A 125 10.38 -13.06 -5.47
N THR A 126 10.88 -12.83 -6.68
CA THR A 126 11.85 -13.71 -7.35
C THR A 126 13.17 -13.76 -6.59
N GLN A 127 13.69 -12.62 -6.13
CA GLN A 127 14.89 -12.55 -5.32
C GLN A 127 14.72 -13.27 -3.99
N MET A 128 13.60 -13.04 -3.28
CA MET A 128 13.28 -13.75 -2.03
C MET A 128 13.24 -15.26 -2.25
N GLY A 129 12.56 -15.72 -3.31
CA GLY A 129 12.53 -17.14 -3.66
C GLY A 129 13.91 -17.73 -3.92
N SER A 130 14.75 -17.04 -4.70
CA SER A 130 16.10 -17.46 -5.00
C SER A 130 16.99 -17.54 -3.74
N GLN A 131 16.85 -16.59 -2.83
CA GLN A 131 17.58 -16.59 -1.56
C GLN A 131 17.17 -17.78 -0.68
N LEU A 132 15.87 -18.04 -0.57
CA LEU A 132 15.35 -19.20 0.18
C LEU A 132 15.87 -20.53 -0.42
N TYR A 133 15.81 -20.68 -1.74
CA TYR A 133 16.32 -21.87 -2.42
C TYR A 133 17.84 -22.06 -2.27
N SER A 134 18.61 -20.98 -2.17
CA SER A 134 20.05 -21.04 -1.90
C SER A 134 20.41 -21.32 -0.45
N GLY A 135 19.41 -21.42 0.44
CA GLY A 135 19.61 -21.65 1.88
C GLY A 135 20.07 -20.41 2.63
N ARG A 136 19.84 -19.21 2.12
CA ARG A 136 20.16 -17.97 2.81
C ARG A 136 19.21 -17.75 3.97
N ILE A 137 19.74 -17.68 5.18
CA ILE A 137 19.00 -17.58 6.45
C ILE A 137 19.55 -16.50 7.39
N GLU A 138 20.39 -15.61 6.91
CA GLU A 138 20.97 -14.54 7.71
C GLU A 138 19.87 -13.64 8.28
N ALA A 139 20.04 -13.26 9.55
CA ALA A 139 19.15 -12.33 10.23
C ALA A 139 19.52 -10.90 9.86
N GLU A 140 18.92 -10.39 8.79
CA GLU A 140 19.10 -9.02 8.28
C GLU A 140 17.77 -8.25 8.36
N PRO A 141 17.28 -7.90 9.56
CA PRO A 141 15.98 -7.24 9.69
C PRO A 141 16.00 -5.85 9.05
N LEU A 142 14.90 -5.48 8.39
CA LEU A 142 14.71 -4.13 7.89
C LEU A 142 14.19 -3.23 9.03
N VAL A 143 15.01 -2.26 9.44
CA VAL A 143 14.69 -1.34 10.54
C VAL A 143 14.40 0.05 9.98
N ALA A 144 13.21 0.58 10.27
CA ALA A 144 12.77 1.90 9.85
C ALA A 144 12.56 2.81 11.07
N GLY A 145 13.66 3.37 11.56
CA GLY A 145 13.66 4.24 12.74
C GLY A 145 13.26 3.54 14.05
N ALA A 146 13.17 4.30 15.14
CA ALA A 146 13.00 3.78 16.50
C ALA A 146 11.69 3.03 16.78
N GLY A 147 10.69 3.09 15.90
CA GLY A 147 9.37 2.45 16.10
C GLY A 147 9.09 1.24 15.22
N ARG A 148 9.98 0.88 14.31
CA ARG A 148 9.75 -0.17 13.32
C ARG A 148 10.91 -1.17 13.25
N ASN A 149 11.19 -1.77 14.39
CA ASN A 149 12.10 -2.90 14.46
C ASN A 149 11.27 -4.19 14.54
N PRO A 150 11.30 -5.07 13.53
CA PRO A 150 10.52 -6.30 13.53
C PRO A 150 10.94 -7.26 14.66
N CYS A 151 12.16 -7.14 15.17
CA CYS A 151 12.68 -7.99 16.25
C CYS A 151 11.92 -7.80 17.57
N VAL A 152 11.33 -6.62 17.80
CA VAL A 152 10.53 -6.33 19.02
C VAL A 152 9.31 -7.25 19.15
N TRP A 153 8.77 -7.71 18.02
CA TRP A 153 7.56 -8.53 17.94
C TRP A 153 7.82 -9.94 17.42
N CYS A 154 9.10 -10.33 17.37
CA CYS A 154 9.52 -11.60 16.80
C CYS A 154 9.48 -12.70 17.85
N ASP A 155 8.67 -13.73 17.64
CA ASP A 155 8.58 -14.90 18.54
C ASP A 155 9.87 -15.72 18.61
N TYR A 156 10.77 -15.53 17.64
CA TYR A 156 12.05 -16.25 17.54
C TYR A 156 13.25 -15.46 18.06
N SER A 157 13.05 -14.29 18.65
CA SER A 157 14.14 -13.40 19.10
C SER A 157 15.11 -14.10 20.07
N PHE A 158 14.59 -14.99 20.94
CA PHE A 158 15.39 -15.74 21.92
C PHE A 158 16.27 -16.85 21.30
N ILE A 159 15.92 -17.34 20.09
CA ILE A 159 16.73 -18.33 19.36
C ILE A 159 17.66 -17.64 18.39
N CYS A 160 17.17 -16.60 17.73
CA CYS A 160 17.91 -15.87 16.71
C CYS A 160 19.13 -15.13 17.28
N CYS A 161 19.01 -14.63 18.53
CA CYS A 161 20.06 -13.86 19.21
C CYS A 161 20.61 -12.69 18.39
N HIS A 162 19.79 -12.10 17.51
CA HIS A 162 20.18 -10.94 16.71
C HIS A 162 20.48 -9.74 17.62
N GLU A 163 21.65 -9.14 17.44
CA GLU A 163 22.05 -7.94 18.16
C GLU A 163 21.63 -6.69 17.41
N THR A 164 20.95 -5.77 18.11
CA THR A 164 20.51 -4.49 17.54
C THR A 164 21.69 -3.71 16.96
N GLY A 165 21.55 -3.23 15.74
CA GLY A 165 22.56 -2.48 15.00
C GLY A 165 23.54 -3.33 14.22
N ILE A 166 23.49 -4.67 14.31
CA ILE A 166 24.36 -5.57 13.56
C ILE A 166 23.58 -6.23 12.42
N GLY A 167 24.03 -6.05 11.16
CA GLY A 167 23.39 -6.65 10.00
C GLY A 167 22.00 -6.09 9.68
N GLU A 168 21.58 -5.01 10.34
CA GLU A 168 20.31 -4.37 10.06
C GLU A 168 20.33 -3.63 8.71
N ARG A 169 19.22 -3.72 7.98
CA ARG A 169 19.01 -2.96 6.74
C ARG A 169 18.20 -1.70 7.05
N ALA A 170 18.63 -0.57 6.53
CA ALA A 170 17.85 0.66 6.61
C ALA A 170 16.74 0.72 5.55
N LEU A 171 15.67 1.46 5.83
CA LEU A 171 14.64 1.78 4.85
C LEU A 171 15.18 2.83 3.87
N GLU A 172 15.79 2.37 2.79
CA GLU A 172 16.37 3.23 1.76
C GLU A 172 15.51 3.15 0.49
N ALA A 173 14.74 4.21 0.27
CA ALA A 173 13.93 4.36 -0.93
C ALA A 173 14.13 5.76 -1.53
N PRO A 174 14.04 5.90 -2.86
CA PRO A 174 14.02 7.21 -3.50
C PRO A 174 12.91 8.10 -2.92
N ALA A 175 13.10 9.42 -3.02
CA ALA A 175 12.08 10.38 -2.55
C ALA A 175 10.71 10.13 -3.21
N LYS A 176 10.74 9.73 -4.48
CA LYS A 176 9.56 9.38 -5.29
C LYS A 176 9.77 8.03 -5.95
N PRO A 177 9.53 6.92 -5.25
CA PRO A 177 9.66 5.60 -5.85
C PRO A 177 8.64 5.43 -6.97
N PHE A 178 9.05 4.71 -8.02
CA PHE A 178 8.22 4.42 -9.19
C PHE A 178 7.84 5.61 -10.08
N GLU A 179 8.37 6.81 -9.86
CA GLU A 179 8.33 7.88 -10.84
C GLU A 179 9.40 7.66 -11.93
N PRO A 180 9.22 8.22 -13.14
CA PRO A 180 10.20 8.09 -14.23
C PRO A 180 11.51 8.77 -13.92
#